data_8cd10823374e6ae0b8aefa75296a60be
#
_entry.id   8cd10823374e6ae0b8aefa75296a60be
#
_cell.length_a   1.000
_cell.length_b   1.000
_cell.length_c   1.000
_cell.angle_alpha   90.00
_cell.angle_beta   90.00
_cell.angle_gamma   90.00
#
_symmetry.space_group_name_H-M   'P 1'
#
loop_
_entity.id
_entity.type
_entity.pdbx_description
1 polymer ?
#
loop_
_entity_poly.entity_id
_entity_poly.type
_entity_poly.pdbx_seq_one_letter_code
_entity_poly.pdbx_strand_id
1 'polypeptide(L)'
;MKALTLTLAATFASIAIVGLTAAQSIPSLEKKPLELGNFSVSLAVKDIKASKAFYENLGFKEVAGKLEQRWIVLQNGNARIGLFQGMFEKNIMTFNPGWTTDKQTLPDFQDVRELQHILKQRGIKFTTEADESTKGPASFLIADPDGNTLLFDQHVPSPKR
;
A
#
# COMPACT_ATOMS: atom_id res chain seq x y z
N MET A 1 12.14 -40.63 89.73
CA MET A 1 12.91 -40.38 88.53
C MET A 1 11.94 -39.85 87.45
N LYS A 2 11.98 -38.55 87.18
CA LYS A 2 11.08 -37.91 86.21
C LYS A 2 11.90 -37.59 84.94
N ALA A 3 11.53 -38.17 83.84
CA ALA A 3 12.16 -37.88 82.54
C ALA A 3 11.61 -36.56 81.99
N LEU A 4 12.50 -35.68 81.63
CA LEU A 4 12.22 -34.37 81.03
C LEU A 4 12.30 -34.52 79.49
N THR A 5 11.17 -34.44 78.86
CA THR A 5 11.12 -34.51 77.35
C THR A 5 11.24 -33.08 76.75
N LEU A 6 12.32 -32.83 76.07
CA LEU A 6 12.57 -31.55 75.38
C LEU A 6 12.00 -31.59 74.01
N THR A 7 10.96 -30.79 73.71
CA THR A 7 10.34 -30.67 72.43
C THR A 7 11.02 -29.53 71.67
N LEU A 8 11.68 -29.86 70.53
CA LEU A 8 12.32 -28.89 69.64
C LEU A 8 11.34 -28.47 68.61
N ALA A 9 10.87 -27.21 68.62
CA ALA A 9 10.01 -26.64 67.65
C ALA A 9 10.87 -26.07 66.51
N ALA A 10 10.79 -26.68 65.29
CA ALA A 10 11.45 -26.16 64.12
C ALA A 10 10.49 -25.20 63.37
N THR A 11 10.82 -23.92 63.37
CA THR A 11 10.13 -22.90 62.59
C THR A 11 10.67 -22.90 61.16
N PHE A 12 9.87 -23.34 60.16
CA PHE A 12 10.14 -23.18 58.76
C PHE A 12 9.76 -21.78 58.32
N ALA A 13 10.74 -20.94 58.03
CA ALA A 13 10.53 -19.67 57.36
C ALA A 13 10.37 -19.91 55.85
N SER A 14 9.15 -19.79 55.33
CA SER A 14 8.87 -19.84 53.88
C SER A 14 9.27 -18.50 53.24
N ILE A 15 10.34 -18.49 52.48
CA ILE A 15 10.73 -17.36 51.64
C ILE A 15 9.88 -17.44 50.36
N ALA A 16 8.85 -16.61 50.25
CA ALA A 16 8.12 -16.43 48.99
C ALA A 16 8.95 -15.57 48.02
N ILE A 17 9.56 -16.20 47.04
CA ILE A 17 10.19 -15.50 45.92
C ILE A 17 9.07 -15.02 44.98
N VAL A 18 8.69 -13.75 45.14
CA VAL A 18 7.81 -13.08 44.17
C VAL A 18 8.66 -12.79 42.93
N GLY A 19 8.64 -13.70 41.97
CA GLY A 19 9.20 -13.49 40.65
C GLY A 19 8.37 -12.46 39.88
N LEU A 20 8.78 -11.20 39.93
CA LEU A 20 8.23 -10.14 39.08
C LEU A 20 8.77 -10.34 37.65
N THR A 21 8.09 -11.16 36.84
CA THR A 21 8.33 -11.22 35.40
C THR A 21 7.79 -9.93 34.82
N ALA A 22 8.66 -8.94 34.61
CA ALA A 22 8.37 -7.82 33.77
C ALA A 22 8.12 -8.38 32.36
N ALA A 23 6.86 -8.44 31.97
CA ALA A 23 6.50 -8.66 30.56
C ALA A 23 7.11 -7.50 29.77
N GLN A 24 8.27 -7.74 29.15
CA GLN A 24 8.82 -6.82 28.18
C GLN A 24 7.80 -6.75 27.04
N SER A 25 7.06 -5.64 26.96
CA SER A 25 6.25 -5.31 25.81
C SER A 25 7.19 -5.25 24.61
N ILE A 26 7.11 -6.25 23.73
CA ILE A 26 7.75 -6.20 22.42
C ILE A 26 7.23 -4.92 21.77
N PRO A 27 8.09 -3.95 21.39
CA PRO A 27 7.63 -2.77 20.69
C PRO A 27 6.84 -3.28 19.48
N SER A 28 5.57 -2.90 19.36
CA SER A 28 4.83 -3.12 18.14
C SER A 28 5.65 -2.43 17.05
N LEU A 29 6.15 -3.19 16.08
CA LEU A 29 6.73 -2.62 14.88
C LEU A 29 5.59 -1.83 14.23
N GLU A 30 5.47 -0.55 14.58
CA GLU A 30 4.57 0.36 13.88
C GLU A 30 4.94 0.26 12.41
N LYS A 31 4.03 -0.34 11.64
CA LYS A 31 4.25 -0.47 10.20
C LYS A 31 4.30 0.95 9.65
N LYS A 32 5.48 1.39 9.19
CA LYS A 32 5.63 2.70 8.53
C LYS A 32 4.47 2.89 7.54
N PRO A 33 3.73 4.00 7.59
CA PRO A 33 2.67 4.30 6.64
C PRO A 33 3.20 4.19 5.20
N LEU A 34 2.38 3.71 4.30
CA LEU A 34 2.72 3.66 2.88
C LEU A 34 2.13 4.89 2.18
N GLU A 35 2.97 5.58 1.43
CA GLU A 35 2.59 6.72 0.59
C GLU A 35 2.40 6.23 -0.85
N LEU A 36 1.19 5.83 -1.19
CA LEU A 36 0.90 5.16 -2.46
C LEU A 36 0.89 6.13 -3.67
N GLY A 37 0.89 7.44 -3.41
CA GLY A 37 0.83 8.46 -4.46
C GLY A 37 -0.59 8.80 -4.89
N ASN A 38 -0.72 9.46 -6.05
CA ASN A 38 -2.01 9.84 -6.61
C ASN A 38 -2.85 8.61 -6.95
N PHE A 39 -4.14 8.66 -6.63
CA PHE A 39 -5.09 7.59 -6.92
C PHE A 39 -5.97 7.92 -8.14
N SER A 40 -6.21 6.91 -8.97
CA SER A 40 -7.18 6.95 -10.06
C SER A 40 -7.78 5.56 -10.32
N VAL A 41 -8.91 5.52 -11.02
CA VAL A 41 -9.49 4.27 -11.50
C VAL A 41 -9.34 4.22 -13.01
N SER A 42 -8.77 3.14 -13.53
CA SER A 42 -8.68 2.85 -14.96
C SER A 42 -9.84 1.93 -15.35
N LEU A 43 -10.75 2.46 -16.16
CA LEU A 43 -11.97 1.78 -16.57
C LEU A 43 -11.78 1.12 -17.93
N ALA A 44 -12.05 -0.19 -18.00
CA ALA A 44 -12.18 -0.91 -19.26
C ALA A 44 -13.53 -0.54 -19.90
N VAL A 45 -13.50 0.18 -21.02
CA VAL A 45 -14.71 0.65 -21.68
C VAL A 45 -14.88 0.01 -23.06
N LYS A 46 -16.12 -0.22 -23.47
CA LYS A 46 -16.47 -0.78 -24.80
C LYS A 46 -16.43 0.28 -25.90
N ASP A 47 -16.90 1.49 -25.58
CA ASP A 47 -16.92 2.65 -26.46
C ASP A 47 -16.41 3.87 -25.67
N ILE A 48 -15.19 4.28 -25.99
CA ILE A 48 -14.53 5.39 -25.29
C ILE A 48 -15.20 6.74 -25.57
N LYS A 49 -15.80 6.92 -26.76
CA LYS A 49 -16.50 8.17 -27.11
C LYS A 49 -17.80 8.32 -26.33
N ALA A 50 -18.59 7.25 -26.26
CA ALA A 50 -19.80 7.22 -25.44
C ALA A 50 -19.48 7.41 -23.96
N SER A 51 -18.45 6.73 -23.44
CA SER A 51 -18.01 6.86 -22.05
C SER A 51 -17.52 8.28 -21.76
N LYS A 52 -16.72 8.89 -22.65
CA LYS A 52 -16.26 10.28 -22.53
C LYS A 52 -17.45 11.24 -22.37
N ALA A 53 -18.42 11.17 -23.31
CA ALA A 53 -19.61 12.02 -23.27
C ALA A 53 -20.41 11.85 -21.98
N PHE A 54 -20.53 10.62 -21.46
CA PHE A 54 -21.20 10.36 -20.19
C PHE A 54 -20.52 11.07 -19.02
N TYR A 55 -19.20 10.94 -18.89
CA TYR A 55 -18.46 11.57 -17.79
C TYR A 55 -18.35 13.08 -17.94
N GLU A 56 -18.29 13.62 -19.17
CA GLU A 56 -18.36 15.06 -19.40
C GLU A 56 -19.67 15.67 -18.91
N ASN A 57 -20.81 14.96 -19.06
CA ASN A 57 -22.09 15.36 -18.50
C ASN A 57 -22.09 15.39 -16.94
N LEU A 58 -21.18 14.66 -16.30
CA LEU A 58 -20.94 14.71 -14.85
C LEU A 58 -19.92 15.80 -14.46
N GLY A 59 -19.46 16.62 -15.41
CA GLY A 59 -18.52 17.71 -15.17
C GLY A 59 -17.04 17.31 -15.21
N PHE A 60 -16.71 16.09 -15.64
CA PHE A 60 -15.32 15.71 -15.89
C PHE A 60 -14.79 16.40 -17.14
N LYS A 61 -13.49 16.70 -17.14
CA LYS A 61 -12.77 17.28 -18.26
C LYS A 61 -11.60 16.42 -18.66
N GLU A 62 -11.34 16.31 -19.96
CA GLU A 62 -10.17 15.60 -20.47
C GLU A 62 -8.89 16.35 -20.08
N VAL A 63 -7.95 15.64 -19.48
CA VAL A 63 -6.67 16.19 -19.00
C VAL A 63 -5.46 15.48 -19.58
N ALA A 64 -5.63 14.30 -20.19
CA ALA A 64 -4.56 13.57 -20.88
C ALA A 64 -5.10 12.49 -21.80
N GLY A 65 -4.22 11.96 -22.65
CA GLY A 65 -4.50 10.86 -23.57
C GLY A 65 -4.87 11.32 -24.98
N LYS A 66 -5.28 10.37 -25.79
CA LYS A 66 -5.73 10.61 -27.18
C LYS A 66 -6.77 9.56 -27.56
N LEU A 67 -7.92 9.99 -28.04
CA LEU A 67 -9.00 9.09 -28.47
C LEU A 67 -8.55 8.12 -29.59
N GLU A 68 -7.68 8.57 -30.49
CA GLU A 68 -7.12 7.74 -31.57
C GLU A 68 -6.25 6.59 -31.04
N GLN A 69 -5.65 6.79 -29.84
CA GLN A 69 -4.89 5.76 -29.11
C GLN A 69 -5.77 4.93 -28.20
N ARG A 70 -7.09 5.13 -28.20
CA ARG A 70 -8.09 4.40 -27.41
C ARG A 70 -7.92 4.53 -25.91
N TRP A 71 -7.32 5.64 -25.43
CA TRP A 71 -7.26 5.97 -24.01
C TRP A 71 -7.30 7.47 -23.78
N ILE A 72 -7.98 7.87 -22.71
CA ILE A 72 -8.01 9.25 -22.20
C ILE A 72 -8.07 9.23 -20.69
N VAL A 73 -7.67 10.32 -20.06
CA VAL A 73 -7.84 10.57 -18.62
C VAL A 73 -8.74 11.77 -18.44
N LEU A 74 -9.73 11.61 -17.60
CA LEU A 74 -10.72 12.63 -17.24
C LEU A 74 -10.54 13.01 -15.77
N GLN A 75 -10.80 14.26 -15.41
CA GLN A 75 -10.70 14.77 -14.04
C GLN A 75 -11.86 15.71 -13.70
N ASN A 76 -12.37 15.57 -12.47
CA ASN A 76 -13.30 16.53 -11.85
C ASN A 76 -12.85 16.73 -10.39
N GLY A 77 -12.33 17.90 -10.06
CA GLY A 77 -11.70 18.15 -8.76
C GLY A 77 -10.56 17.17 -8.49
N ASN A 78 -10.63 16.45 -7.38
CA ASN A 78 -9.67 15.41 -7.01
C ASN A 78 -10.02 14.01 -7.55
N ALA A 79 -11.17 13.85 -8.21
CA ALA A 79 -11.56 12.59 -8.84
C ALA A 79 -10.90 12.45 -10.21
N ARG A 80 -10.16 11.36 -10.40
CA ARG A 80 -9.48 11.04 -11.65
C ARG A 80 -9.87 9.66 -12.14
N ILE A 81 -10.25 9.56 -13.43
CA ILE A 81 -10.58 8.31 -14.10
C ILE A 81 -9.85 8.23 -15.44
N GLY A 82 -9.33 7.05 -15.76
CA GLY A 82 -8.85 6.73 -17.09
C GLY A 82 -9.89 5.90 -17.82
N LEU A 83 -10.14 6.20 -19.11
CA LEU A 83 -10.97 5.38 -19.97
C LEU A 83 -10.06 4.68 -20.97
N PHE A 84 -10.15 3.36 -21.04
CA PHE A 84 -9.29 2.51 -21.89
C PHE A 84 -10.14 1.55 -22.69
N GLN A 85 -10.09 1.63 -24.00
CA GLN A 85 -10.86 0.75 -24.87
C GLN A 85 -10.00 -0.38 -25.42
N GLY A 86 -10.32 -1.63 -25.02
CA GLY A 86 -9.67 -2.83 -25.55
C GLY A 86 -8.22 -3.05 -25.08
N MET A 87 -7.78 -2.43 -23.97
CA MET A 87 -6.43 -2.60 -23.44
C MET A 87 -6.36 -3.64 -22.32
N PHE A 88 -7.44 -3.82 -21.57
CA PHE A 88 -7.58 -4.82 -20.51
C PHE A 88 -9.07 -5.12 -20.31
N GLU A 89 -9.37 -6.24 -19.65
CA GLU A 89 -10.75 -6.75 -19.50
C GLU A 89 -11.47 -6.21 -18.26
N LYS A 90 -10.73 -5.94 -17.16
CA LYS A 90 -11.29 -5.53 -15.87
C LYS A 90 -10.76 -4.17 -15.47
N ASN A 91 -11.56 -3.43 -14.71
CA ASN A 91 -11.13 -2.16 -14.13
C ASN A 91 -9.91 -2.35 -13.22
N ILE A 92 -9.06 -1.34 -13.18
CA ILE A 92 -7.82 -1.34 -12.42
C ILE A 92 -7.80 -0.13 -11.48
N MET A 93 -7.52 -0.35 -10.20
CA MET A 93 -7.19 0.70 -9.25
C MET A 93 -5.73 1.09 -9.47
N THR A 94 -5.46 2.35 -9.76
CA THR A 94 -4.12 2.81 -10.11
C THR A 94 -3.61 3.81 -9.08
N PHE A 95 -2.39 3.58 -8.60
CA PHE A 95 -1.64 4.47 -7.74
C PHE A 95 -0.39 4.96 -8.48
N ASN A 96 -0.14 6.27 -8.42
CA ASN A 96 1.02 6.86 -9.09
C ASN A 96 1.98 7.47 -8.06
N PRO A 97 2.96 6.70 -7.54
CA PRO A 97 4.00 7.24 -6.67
C PRO A 97 4.75 8.40 -7.32
N GLY A 98 5.04 9.44 -6.56
CA GLY A 98 5.74 10.62 -7.03
C GLY A 98 4.89 11.67 -7.74
N TRP A 99 3.58 11.47 -7.87
CA TRP A 99 2.67 12.46 -8.43
C TRP A 99 1.62 12.96 -7.45
N THR A 100 1.32 14.27 -7.55
CA THR A 100 0.07 14.85 -7.03
C THR A 100 -1.10 14.52 -7.97
N THR A 101 -2.33 14.86 -7.55
CA THR A 101 -3.53 14.73 -8.39
C THR A 101 -3.40 15.51 -9.71
N ASP A 102 -2.70 16.63 -9.72
CA ASP A 102 -2.48 17.47 -10.91
C ASP A 102 -1.20 17.08 -11.69
N LYS A 103 -0.63 15.88 -11.44
CA LYS A 103 0.60 15.37 -12.07
C LYS A 103 1.83 16.22 -11.83
N GLN A 104 1.86 17.00 -10.75
CA GLN A 104 3.09 17.64 -10.33
C GLN A 104 3.99 16.60 -9.67
N THR A 105 5.26 16.59 -10.03
CA THR A 105 6.25 15.70 -9.40
C THR A 105 6.51 16.15 -7.98
N LEU A 106 6.35 15.23 -7.03
CA LEU A 106 6.70 15.45 -5.63
C LEU A 106 8.22 15.46 -5.47
N PRO A 107 8.78 16.38 -4.66
CA PRO A 107 10.22 16.43 -4.41
C PRO A 107 10.74 15.22 -3.63
N ASP A 108 9.89 14.66 -2.77
CA ASP A 108 10.13 13.43 -2.00
C ASP A 108 8.87 12.56 -2.01
N PHE A 109 9.06 11.24 -2.12
CA PHE A 109 7.99 10.24 -2.14
C PHE A 109 8.58 8.85 -1.93
N GLN A 110 7.74 7.87 -1.59
CA GLN A 110 8.15 6.48 -1.58
C GLN A 110 8.24 5.94 -3.02
N ASP A 111 9.45 5.56 -3.44
CA ASP A 111 9.67 4.95 -4.76
C ASP A 111 8.91 3.63 -4.91
N VAL A 112 8.45 3.35 -6.10
CA VAL A 112 7.68 2.12 -6.40
C VAL A 112 8.43 0.85 -5.98
N ARG A 113 9.76 0.83 -6.05
CA ARG A 113 10.60 -0.31 -5.64
C ARG A 113 10.69 -0.41 -4.11
N GLU A 114 10.72 0.73 -3.41
CA GLU A 114 10.63 0.76 -1.94
C GLU A 114 9.26 0.23 -1.48
N LEU A 115 8.17 0.66 -2.13
CA LEU A 115 6.83 0.13 -1.88
C LEU A 115 6.78 -1.37 -2.13
N GLN A 116 7.32 -1.84 -3.27
CA GLN A 116 7.41 -3.27 -3.61
C GLN A 116 8.15 -4.05 -2.51
N HIS A 117 9.30 -3.58 -2.09
CA HIS A 117 10.09 -4.23 -1.04
C HIS A 117 9.31 -4.35 0.28
N ILE A 118 8.68 -3.26 0.72
CA ILE A 118 7.87 -3.25 1.96
C ILE A 118 6.67 -4.20 1.84
N LEU A 119 5.99 -4.21 0.69
CA LEU A 119 4.84 -5.09 0.46
C LEU A 119 5.24 -6.56 0.42
N LYS A 120 6.40 -6.91 -0.17
CA LYS A 120 6.99 -8.25 -0.12
C LYS A 120 7.23 -8.69 1.34
N GLN A 121 7.82 -7.82 2.17
CA GLN A 121 8.02 -8.10 3.59
C GLN A 121 6.71 -8.31 4.37
N ARG A 122 5.62 -7.70 3.90
CA ARG A 122 4.27 -7.88 4.45
C ARG A 122 3.55 -9.11 3.90
N GLY A 123 4.19 -9.91 3.05
CA GLY A 123 3.65 -11.15 2.48
C GLY A 123 2.67 -10.94 1.33
N ILE A 124 2.62 -9.76 0.71
CA ILE A 124 1.80 -9.50 -0.48
C ILE A 124 2.40 -10.23 -1.67
N LYS A 125 1.55 -10.92 -2.43
CA LYS A 125 1.94 -11.60 -3.68
C LYS A 125 1.81 -10.63 -4.86
N PHE A 126 2.78 -10.68 -5.76
CA PHE A 126 2.84 -9.83 -6.94
C PHE A 126 2.42 -10.60 -8.19
N THR A 127 1.65 -9.96 -9.06
CA THR A 127 1.34 -10.46 -10.41
C THR A 127 2.47 -10.09 -11.38
N THR A 128 2.99 -8.86 -11.27
CA THR A 128 4.20 -8.40 -11.94
C THR A 128 5.04 -7.59 -10.96
N GLU A 129 6.34 -7.52 -11.20
CA GLU A 129 7.28 -6.81 -10.34
C GLU A 129 8.01 -5.72 -11.09
N ALA A 130 8.34 -4.63 -10.38
CA ALA A 130 9.24 -3.59 -10.88
C ALA A 130 10.68 -4.10 -10.86
N ASP A 131 11.46 -3.73 -11.88
CA ASP A 131 12.91 -4.00 -11.91
C ASP A 131 13.62 -3.13 -10.87
N GLU A 132 14.14 -3.78 -9.83
CA GLU A 132 14.81 -3.11 -8.70
C GLU A 132 16.20 -2.57 -9.05
N SER A 133 16.77 -2.97 -10.20
CA SER A 133 18.09 -2.48 -10.67
C SER A 133 18.03 -1.09 -11.32
N THR A 134 16.83 -0.62 -11.67
CA THR A 134 16.62 0.65 -12.39
C THR A 134 16.28 1.80 -11.45
N LYS A 135 16.39 3.05 -11.93
CA LYS A 135 15.99 4.28 -11.20
C LYS A 135 15.00 5.15 -11.99
N GLY A 136 14.60 4.69 -13.17
CA GLY A 136 13.61 5.35 -14.01
C GLY A 136 12.17 5.03 -13.61
N PRO A 137 11.19 5.41 -14.44
CA PRO A 137 9.81 4.95 -14.33
C PRO A 137 9.74 3.43 -14.23
N ALA A 138 8.84 2.93 -13.39
CA ALA A 138 8.62 1.49 -13.21
C ALA A 138 7.25 1.24 -12.60
N SER A 139 6.77 0.01 -12.70
CA SER A 139 5.46 -0.37 -12.18
C SER A 139 5.45 -1.81 -11.67
N PHE A 140 4.49 -2.11 -10.80
CA PHE A 140 4.13 -3.47 -10.42
C PHE A 140 2.61 -3.63 -10.30
N LEU A 141 2.16 -4.87 -10.37
CA LEU A 141 0.77 -5.27 -10.20
C LEU A 141 0.62 -6.23 -9.04
N ILE A 142 -0.42 -6.01 -8.26
CA ILE A 142 -0.91 -6.95 -7.23
C ILE A 142 -2.42 -7.13 -7.40
N ALA A 143 -2.97 -8.13 -6.71
CA ALA A 143 -4.42 -8.30 -6.62
C ALA A 143 -4.84 -8.35 -5.15
N ASP A 144 -6.03 -7.82 -4.85
CA ASP A 144 -6.66 -8.00 -3.56
C ASP A 144 -7.23 -9.41 -3.41
N PRO A 145 -7.78 -9.80 -2.23
CA PRO A 145 -8.34 -11.13 -2.01
C PRO A 145 -9.50 -11.50 -2.95
N ASP A 146 -10.22 -10.50 -3.48
CA ASP A 146 -11.34 -10.70 -4.39
C ASP A 146 -10.92 -10.65 -5.87
N GLY A 147 -9.62 -10.49 -6.14
CA GLY A 147 -9.05 -10.45 -7.48
C GLY A 147 -9.15 -9.11 -8.18
N ASN A 148 -9.41 -8.03 -7.45
CA ASN A 148 -9.32 -6.69 -8.01
C ASN A 148 -7.85 -6.33 -8.24
N THR A 149 -7.54 -5.82 -9.43
CA THR A 149 -6.18 -5.47 -9.82
C THR A 149 -5.81 -4.09 -9.28
N LEU A 150 -4.64 -4.01 -8.64
CA LEU A 150 -4.02 -2.76 -8.23
C LEU A 150 -2.71 -2.58 -9.00
N LEU A 151 -2.60 -1.47 -9.71
CA LEU A 151 -1.41 -1.05 -10.45
C LEU A 151 -0.71 0.07 -9.67
N PHE A 152 0.57 -0.11 -9.39
CA PHE A 152 1.45 0.94 -8.90
C PHE A 152 2.34 1.37 -10.06
N ASP A 153 2.12 2.56 -10.58
CA ASP A 153 2.74 3.04 -11.83
C ASP A 153 3.43 4.39 -11.61
N GLN A 154 4.75 4.32 -11.37
CA GLN A 154 5.59 5.48 -11.20
C GLN A 154 6.10 5.96 -12.55
N HIS A 155 5.70 7.16 -12.94
CA HIS A 155 6.07 7.79 -14.22
C HIS A 155 7.30 8.68 -14.13
N VAL A 156 7.82 8.93 -12.94
CA VAL A 156 8.94 9.82 -12.68
C VAL A 156 10.15 9.03 -12.19
N PRO A 157 11.38 9.54 -12.37
CA PRO A 157 12.56 8.91 -11.77
C PRO A 157 12.46 8.82 -10.25
N SER A 158 13.23 7.89 -9.66
CA SER A 158 13.37 7.79 -8.19
C SER A 158 13.76 9.14 -7.59
N PRO A 159 13.26 9.48 -6.38
CA PRO A 159 13.65 10.72 -5.71
C PRO A 159 15.16 10.73 -5.45
N LYS A 160 15.76 11.93 -5.54
CA LYS A 160 17.17 12.11 -5.19
C LYS A 160 17.29 12.10 -3.66
N ARG A 161 17.76 11.02 -3.12
CA ARG A 161 18.14 10.87 -1.70
C ARG A 161 19.65 10.79 -1.57
#